data_07f96b49a76ac8a70e7690fff72ff616
#
_entry.id   07f96b49a76ac8a70e7690fff72ff616
#
_cell.length_a   1.000
_cell.length_b   1.000
_cell.length_c   1.000
_cell.angle_alpha   90.00
_cell.angle_beta   90.00
_cell.angle_gamma   90.00
#
_symmetry.space_group_name_H-M   'P 1'
#
loop_
_entity.id
_entity.type
_entity.pdbx_description
1 polymer ?
#
loop_
_entity_poly.entity_id
_entity_poly.type
_entity_poly.pdbx_seq_one_letter_code
_entity_poly.pdbx_strand_id
1 'polypeptide(L)'
;MLPPLFRYFQRFNIMELKTEKDRLEPGDLLKLQAYGWLYMAKHGIYCIADVTLSAVVHHLSAAVLSVLPVLGYKLIEPGIFRRDSDMVSYLIATEDLPDEVTPEELQIFSNPARRQKIILSQLLLNRSTPILEAVFDLYQSEVFKMINVRPEFIDRMIETLGHEKLLAHFRKEDILASLSKEDLMANLSKEEILRQLLAELGPEQLHKLIDKLGQN
;
A
#
# COMPACT_ATOMS: atom_id res chain seq x y z
N MET A 1 -23.39 -7.84 7.09
CA MET A 1 -23.63 -7.92 5.62
C MET A 1 -22.33 -7.51 4.95
N LEU A 2 -21.83 -8.27 3.99
CA LEU A 2 -20.62 -7.88 3.26
C LEU A 2 -20.88 -6.59 2.47
N PRO A 3 -19.87 -5.71 2.32
CA PRO A 3 -19.97 -4.56 1.44
C PRO A 3 -20.43 -4.97 0.03
N PRO A 4 -21.13 -4.11 -0.72
CA PRO A 4 -21.73 -4.46 -2.01
C PRO A 4 -20.75 -5.10 -3.00
N LEU A 5 -19.50 -4.67 -2.97
CA LEU A 5 -18.45 -5.18 -3.85
C LEU A 5 -18.05 -6.64 -3.56
N PHE A 6 -18.21 -7.10 -2.33
CA PHE A 6 -17.89 -8.46 -1.92
C PHE A 6 -19.08 -9.40 -1.94
N ARG A 7 -20.23 -8.94 -2.46
CA ARG A 7 -21.44 -9.78 -2.64
C ARG A 7 -21.22 -10.97 -3.57
N TYR A 8 -20.17 -10.91 -4.38
CA TYR A 8 -19.78 -11.97 -5.32
C TYR A 8 -18.93 -13.07 -4.68
N PHE A 9 -18.46 -12.87 -3.45
CA PHE A 9 -17.59 -13.82 -2.77
C PHE A 9 -18.32 -15.12 -2.48
N GLN A 10 -17.62 -16.22 -2.74
CA GLN A 10 -18.03 -17.56 -2.38
C GLN A 10 -17.28 -18.02 -1.10
N ARG A 11 -17.28 -19.30 -0.86
CA ARG A 11 -16.64 -19.90 0.33
C ARG A 11 -15.13 -19.62 0.36
N PHE A 12 -14.48 -19.66 -0.80
CA PHE A 12 -13.05 -19.40 -0.95
C PHE A 12 -12.85 -18.29 -1.98
N ASN A 13 -12.09 -17.29 -1.60
CA ASN A 13 -11.89 -16.11 -2.45
C ASN A 13 -10.39 -15.87 -2.60
N ILE A 14 -9.91 -15.96 -3.83
CA ILE A 14 -8.52 -15.71 -4.19
C ILE A 14 -8.49 -14.35 -4.84
N MET A 15 -7.76 -13.42 -4.21
CA MET A 15 -7.70 -12.04 -4.67
C MET A 15 -6.26 -11.64 -4.96
N GLU A 16 -6.03 -11.09 -6.12
CA GLU A 16 -4.80 -10.42 -6.52
C GLU A 16 -5.02 -8.92 -6.44
N LEU A 17 -4.14 -8.23 -5.71
CA LEU A 17 -4.18 -6.78 -5.57
C LEU A 17 -3.00 -6.19 -6.35
N LYS A 18 -3.29 -5.23 -7.22
CA LYS A 18 -2.28 -4.52 -8.00
C LYS A 18 -2.31 -3.04 -7.63
N THR A 19 -1.15 -2.52 -7.29
CA THR A 19 -0.96 -1.09 -7.02
C THR A 19 -0.69 -0.31 -8.31
N GLU A 20 -0.59 1.00 -8.24
CA GLU A 20 -0.19 1.83 -9.37
C GLU A 20 1.21 1.47 -9.93
N LYS A 21 2.08 0.94 -9.07
CA LYS A 21 3.45 0.55 -9.43
C LYS A 21 3.50 -0.84 -10.07
N ASP A 22 2.57 -1.71 -9.68
CA ASP A 22 2.46 -3.08 -10.19
C ASP A 22 1.24 -3.16 -11.12
N ARG A 23 1.45 -2.81 -12.39
CA ARG A 23 0.39 -2.77 -13.39
C ARG A 23 -0.08 -4.17 -13.74
N LEU A 24 -1.39 -4.31 -13.89
CA LEU A 24 -1.97 -5.54 -14.43
C LEU A 24 -1.60 -5.69 -15.90
N GLU A 25 -1.07 -6.86 -16.23
CA GLU A 25 -0.80 -7.27 -17.61
C GLU A 25 -1.83 -8.34 -18.05
N PRO A 26 -2.12 -8.48 -19.36
CA PRO A 26 -3.05 -9.50 -19.85
C PRO A 26 -2.74 -10.92 -19.36
N GLY A 27 -1.45 -11.26 -19.24
CA GLY A 27 -0.99 -12.56 -18.74
C GLY A 27 -1.31 -12.81 -17.27
N ASP A 28 -1.49 -11.77 -16.46
CA ASP A 28 -1.80 -11.92 -15.04
C ASP A 28 -3.20 -12.48 -14.82
N LEU A 29 -4.16 -12.15 -15.71
CA LEU A 29 -5.50 -12.72 -15.67
C LEU A 29 -5.48 -14.24 -15.91
N LEU A 30 -4.58 -14.72 -16.74
CA LEU A 30 -4.38 -16.17 -16.95
C LEU A 30 -3.66 -16.82 -15.75
N LYS A 31 -2.67 -16.13 -15.17
CA LYS A 31 -1.99 -16.60 -13.95
C LYS A 31 -2.96 -16.72 -12.79
N LEU A 32 -3.87 -15.75 -12.63
CA LEU A 32 -4.89 -15.79 -11.57
C LEU A 32 -5.76 -17.06 -11.69
N GLN A 33 -6.15 -17.45 -12.91
CA GLN A 33 -6.86 -18.70 -13.14
C GLN A 33 -6.01 -19.92 -12.73
N ALA A 34 -4.74 -19.94 -13.11
CA ALA A 34 -3.82 -21.00 -12.73
C ALA A 34 -3.63 -21.10 -11.21
N TYR A 35 -3.53 -19.96 -10.52
CA TYR A 35 -3.45 -19.92 -9.05
C TYR A 35 -4.72 -20.47 -8.40
N GLY A 36 -5.89 -20.21 -8.98
CA GLY A 36 -7.13 -20.81 -8.53
C GLY A 36 -7.09 -22.34 -8.54
N TRP A 37 -6.66 -22.94 -9.63
CA TRP A 37 -6.54 -24.38 -9.76
C TRP A 37 -5.48 -24.96 -8.79
N LEU A 38 -4.34 -24.31 -8.67
CA LEU A 38 -3.28 -24.71 -7.74
C LEU A 38 -3.75 -24.62 -6.29
N TYR A 39 -4.49 -23.58 -5.93
CA TYR A 39 -5.06 -23.40 -4.60
C TYR A 39 -6.05 -24.51 -4.28
N MET A 40 -6.98 -24.81 -5.20
CA MET A 40 -7.93 -25.89 -5.04
C MET A 40 -7.24 -27.25 -4.83
N ALA A 41 -6.26 -27.54 -5.68
CA ALA A 41 -5.51 -28.79 -5.58
C ALA A 41 -4.76 -28.91 -4.24
N LYS A 42 -4.10 -27.83 -3.81
CA LYS A 42 -3.35 -27.78 -2.55
C LYS A 42 -4.25 -28.00 -1.31
N HIS A 43 -5.47 -27.47 -1.36
CA HIS A 43 -6.39 -27.46 -0.20
C HIS A 43 -7.49 -28.52 -0.28
N GLY A 44 -7.46 -29.41 -1.29
CA GLY A 44 -8.46 -30.47 -1.46
C GLY A 44 -9.87 -29.93 -1.72
N ILE A 45 -9.97 -28.80 -2.43
CA ILE A 45 -11.25 -28.20 -2.79
C ILE A 45 -11.68 -28.76 -4.15
N TYR A 46 -12.80 -29.49 -4.20
CA TYR A 46 -13.26 -30.16 -5.41
C TYR A 46 -14.48 -29.49 -6.03
N CYS A 47 -15.16 -28.60 -5.32
CA CYS A 47 -16.28 -27.83 -5.83
C CYS A 47 -15.81 -26.50 -6.39
N ILE A 48 -15.77 -26.37 -7.71
CA ILE A 48 -15.31 -25.15 -8.40
C ILE A 48 -16.22 -23.96 -8.07
N ALA A 49 -17.52 -24.19 -7.91
CA ALA A 49 -18.48 -23.14 -7.58
C ALA A 49 -18.25 -22.49 -6.20
N ASP A 50 -17.47 -23.14 -5.33
CA ASP A 50 -17.11 -22.57 -4.02
C ASP A 50 -15.96 -21.54 -4.12
N VAL A 51 -15.34 -21.38 -5.30
CA VAL A 51 -14.15 -20.54 -5.47
C VAL A 51 -14.49 -19.33 -6.34
N THR A 52 -14.11 -18.15 -5.87
CA THR A 52 -14.14 -16.91 -6.64
C THR A 52 -12.73 -16.37 -6.80
N LEU A 53 -12.40 -15.93 -8.00
CA LEU A 53 -11.16 -15.24 -8.31
C LEU A 53 -11.43 -13.76 -8.51
N SER A 54 -10.58 -12.91 -7.99
CA SER A 54 -10.71 -11.46 -8.16
C SER A 54 -9.35 -10.81 -8.38
N ALA A 55 -9.26 -9.92 -9.37
CA ALA A 55 -8.14 -8.99 -9.50
C ALA A 55 -8.65 -7.58 -9.19
N VAL A 56 -8.01 -6.89 -8.25
CA VAL A 56 -8.30 -5.50 -7.92
C VAL A 56 -7.14 -4.65 -8.40
N VAL A 57 -7.42 -3.66 -9.23
CA VAL A 57 -6.43 -2.80 -9.86
C VAL A 57 -6.86 -1.34 -9.75
N HIS A 58 -5.89 -0.42 -9.85
CA HIS A 58 -6.22 1.00 -9.87
C HIS A 58 -6.99 1.35 -11.16
N HIS A 59 -6.38 1.12 -12.32
CA HIS A 59 -6.99 1.36 -13.63
C HIS A 59 -6.62 0.25 -14.62
N LEU A 60 -7.36 0.15 -15.71
CA LEU A 60 -7.11 -0.80 -16.78
C LEU A 60 -6.38 -0.13 -17.94
N SER A 61 -5.23 -0.69 -18.32
CA SER A 61 -4.51 -0.24 -19.51
C SER A 61 -5.29 -0.60 -20.79
N ALA A 62 -5.04 0.14 -21.88
CA ALA A 62 -5.62 -0.17 -23.18
C ALA A 62 -5.30 -1.60 -23.64
N ALA A 63 -4.12 -2.11 -23.31
CA ALA A 63 -3.71 -3.48 -23.62
C ALA A 63 -4.59 -4.51 -22.88
N VAL A 64 -4.89 -4.30 -21.61
CA VAL A 64 -5.80 -5.18 -20.85
C VAL A 64 -7.22 -5.07 -21.41
N LEU A 65 -7.74 -3.85 -21.60
CA LEU A 65 -9.08 -3.63 -22.12
C LEU A 65 -9.30 -4.33 -23.47
N SER A 66 -8.29 -4.33 -24.35
CA SER A 66 -8.39 -4.98 -25.67
C SER A 66 -8.54 -6.49 -25.60
N VAL A 67 -8.04 -7.15 -24.58
CA VAL A 67 -8.09 -8.61 -24.43
C VAL A 67 -9.25 -9.09 -23.57
N LEU A 68 -9.90 -8.23 -22.80
CA LEU A 68 -11.01 -8.63 -21.91
C LEU A 68 -12.13 -9.39 -22.65
N PRO A 69 -12.63 -8.91 -23.82
CA PRO A 69 -13.66 -9.64 -24.56
C PRO A 69 -13.18 -11.01 -25.04
N VAL A 70 -11.92 -11.12 -25.49
CA VAL A 70 -11.33 -12.39 -25.93
C VAL A 70 -11.21 -13.38 -24.78
N LEU A 71 -10.89 -12.89 -23.57
CA LEU A 71 -10.83 -13.69 -22.36
C LEU A 71 -12.21 -13.98 -21.76
N GLY A 72 -13.28 -13.45 -22.35
CA GLY A 72 -14.65 -13.67 -21.92
C GLY A 72 -15.13 -12.79 -20.77
N TYR A 73 -14.38 -11.72 -20.42
CA TYR A 73 -14.82 -10.74 -19.44
C TYR A 73 -15.88 -9.80 -20.04
N LYS A 74 -16.92 -9.53 -19.28
CA LYS A 74 -17.99 -8.59 -19.62
C LYS A 74 -18.12 -7.55 -18.51
N LEU A 75 -18.28 -6.30 -18.87
CA LEU A 75 -18.62 -5.23 -17.93
C LEU A 75 -20.03 -5.52 -17.37
N ILE A 76 -20.15 -5.64 -16.06
CA ILE A 76 -21.43 -5.86 -15.37
C ILE A 76 -21.90 -4.64 -14.59
N GLU A 77 -20.96 -3.84 -14.08
CA GLU A 77 -21.20 -2.58 -13.37
C GLU A 77 -20.00 -1.65 -13.64
N PRO A 78 -20.12 -0.33 -13.44
CA PRO A 78 -18.99 0.57 -13.58
C PRO A 78 -17.77 0.06 -12.80
N GLY A 79 -16.63 -0.11 -13.49
CA GLY A 79 -15.40 -0.62 -12.91
C GLY A 79 -15.38 -2.12 -12.58
N ILE A 80 -16.45 -2.88 -12.83
CA ILE A 80 -16.52 -4.30 -12.50
C ILE A 80 -16.77 -5.13 -13.76
N PHE A 81 -15.81 -5.99 -14.06
CA PHE A 81 -15.90 -6.95 -15.14
C PHE A 81 -16.01 -8.36 -14.56
N ARG A 82 -16.84 -9.20 -15.18
CA ARG A 82 -17.04 -10.59 -14.79
C ARG A 82 -16.76 -11.51 -15.97
N ARG A 83 -16.11 -12.63 -15.67
CA ARG A 83 -15.95 -13.75 -16.57
C ARG A 83 -16.64 -14.97 -15.98
N ASP A 84 -17.57 -15.53 -16.73
CA ASP A 84 -18.20 -16.83 -16.46
C ASP A 84 -17.38 -17.91 -17.16
N SER A 85 -16.52 -18.57 -16.42
CA SER A 85 -15.76 -19.73 -16.84
C SER A 85 -15.90 -20.82 -15.78
N ASP A 86 -15.08 -21.87 -15.83
CA ASP A 86 -15.12 -22.92 -14.82
C ASP A 86 -15.06 -22.34 -13.40
N MET A 87 -14.09 -21.43 -13.16
CA MET A 87 -14.08 -20.57 -11.97
C MET A 87 -14.53 -19.17 -12.36
N VAL A 88 -15.55 -18.69 -11.66
CA VAL A 88 -16.03 -17.29 -11.84
C VAL A 88 -14.93 -16.33 -11.41
N SER A 89 -14.64 -15.36 -12.26
CA SER A 89 -13.64 -14.36 -11.94
C SER A 89 -14.14 -12.95 -12.18
N TYR A 90 -13.66 -12.05 -11.32
CA TYR A 90 -13.96 -10.62 -11.36
C TYR A 90 -12.68 -9.82 -11.56
N LEU A 91 -12.79 -8.76 -12.33
CA LEU A 91 -11.77 -7.73 -12.46
C LEU A 91 -12.39 -6.41 -12.02
N ILE A 92 -11.77 -5.76 -11.06
CA ILE A 92 -12.30 -4.59 -10.38
C ILE A 92 -11.31 -3.43 -10.60
N ALA A 93 -11.71 -2.43 -11.38
CA ALA A 93 -10.96 -1.20 -11.62
C ALA A 93 -11.45 -0.13 -10.63
N THR A 94 -10.65 0.16 -9.60
CA THR A 94 -11.09 1.02 -8.50
C THR A 94 -11.26 2.49 -8.89
N GLU A 95 -10.60 2.96 -9.95
CA GLU A 95 -10.79 4.30 -10.49
C GLU A 95 -12.20 4.52 -11.04
N ASP A 96 -12.77 3.48 -11.65
CA ASP A 96 -14.07 3.52 -12.31
C ASP A 96 -15.25 3.21 -11.35
N LEU A 97 -14.95 2.83 -10.09
CA LEU A 97 -15.99 2.56 -9.11
C LEU A 97 -16.59 3.85 -8.56
N PRO A 98 -17.91 3.93 -8.40
CA PRO A 98 -18.56 5.02 -7.69
C PRO A 98 -18.09 5.10 -6.23
N ASP A 99 -17.88 6.32 -5.70
CA ASP A 99 -17.40 6.53 -4.32
C ASP A 99 -18.33 5.90 -3.27
N GLU A 100 -19.64 5.97 -3.51
CA GLU A 100 -20.67 5.54 -2.58
C GLU A 100 -20.70 4.03 -2.35
N VAL A 101 -20.23 3.26 -3.32
CA VAL A 101 -20.23 1.78 -3.25
C VAL A 101 -18.86 1.18 -3.04
N THR A 102 -17.80 1.99 -3.07
CA THR A 102 -16.42 1.51 -2.89
C THR A 102 -16.09 1.43 -1.41
N PRO A 103 -15.85 0.21 -0.86
CA PRO A 103 -15.39 0.07 0.51
C PRO A 103 -14.08 0.83 0.75
N GLU A 104 -13.92 1.38 1.96
CA GLU A 104 -12.71 2.14 2.33
C GLU A 104 -11.43 1.31 2.09
N GLU A 105 -11.48 0.01 2.36
CA GLU A 105 -10.37 -0.92 2.15
C GLU A 105 -9.91 -1.00 0.69
N LEU A 106 -10.81 -0.83 -0.25
CA LEU A 106 -10.47 -0.83 -1.68
C LEU A 106 -10.10 0.55 -2.19
N GLN A 107 -10.56 1.60 -1.54
CA GLN A 107 -10.20 2.96 -1.92
C GLN A 107 -8.70 3.24 -1.74
N ILE A 108 -7.98 2.50 -0.88
CA ILE A 108 -6.52 2.60 -0.76
C ILE A 108 -5.80 2.20 -2.07
N PHE A 109 -6.43 1.36 -2.90
CA PHE A 109 -5.93 0.98 -4.23
C PHE A 109 -6.41 1.92 -5.34
N SER A 110 -7.13 2.99 -4.99
CA SER A 110 -7.58 4.03 -5.91
C SER A 110 -6.49 5.08 -6.17
N ASN A 111 -6.90 6.22 -6.74
CA ASN A 111 -6.00 7.34 -6.98
C ASN A 111 -5.48 7.98 -5.67
N PRO A 112 -4.35 8.72 -5.73
CA PRO A 112 -3.73 9.33 -4.56
C PRO A 112 -4.68 10.24 -3.75
N ALA A 113 -5.58 10.97 -4.41
CA ALA A 113 -6.49 11.88 -3.73
C ALA A 113 -7.52 11.13 -2.86
N ARG A 114 -8.09 10.03 -3.35
CA ARG A 114 -8.96 9.16 -2.56
C ARG A 114 -8.20 8.53 -1.40
N ARG A 115 -7.00 8.00 -1.66
CA ARG A 115 -6.12 7.44 -0.63
C ARG A 115 -5.83 8.42 0.50
N GLN A 116 -5.42 9.65 0.15
CA GLN A 116 -5.18 10.71 1.13
C GLN A 116 -6.40 11.01 1.99
N LYS A 117 -7.59 11.08 1.39
CA LYS A 117 -8.84 11.32 2.09
C LYS A 117 -9.12 10.25 3.14
N ILE A 118 -8.85 8.97 2.82
CA ILE A 118 -9.04 7.87 3.76
C ILE A 118 -8.00 7.90 4.87
N ILE A 119 -6.72 8.07 4.53
CA ILE A 119 -5.66 8.20 5.52
C ILE A 119 -6.03 9.29 6.52
N LEU A 120 -6.45 10.46 6.04
CA LEU A 120 -6.89 11.56 6.88
C LEU A 120 -8.08 11.19 7.75
N SER A 121 -9.10 10.53 7.20
CA SER A 121 -10.29 10.12 7.95
C SER A 121 -9.95 9.12 9.06
N GLN A 122 -9.10 8.14 8.79
CA GLN A 122 -8.68 7.14 9.76
C GLN A 122 -7.83 7.74 10.88
N LEU A 123 -6.91 8.65 10.55
CA LEU A 123 -6.11 9.38 11.52
C LEU A 123 -6.97 10.30 12.40
N LEU A 124 -7.99 10.97 11.82
CA LEU A 124 -8.91 11.83 12.59
C LEU A 124 -9.78 11.03 13.55
N LEU A 125 -10.13 9.80 13.21
CA LEU A 125 -10.94 8.93 14.05
C LEU A 125 -10.14 8.19 15.14
N ASN A 126 -8.82 8.41 15.20
CA ASN A 126 -7.91 7.75 16.15
C ASN A 126 -8.04 6.21 16.13
N ARG A 127 -8.27 5.64 14.95
CA ARG A 127 -8.42 4.21 14.77
C ARG A 127 -7.12 3.61 14.24
N SER A 128 -6.46 2.80 15.06
CA SER A 128 -5.47 1.84 14.55
C SER A 128 -6.25 0.80 13.75
N THR A 129 -6.14 0.85 12.45
CA THR A 129 -6.86 -0.08 11.56
C THR A 129 -5.86 -0.82 10.69
N PRO A 130 -6.17 -2.07 10.31
CA PRO A 130 -5.40 -2.78 9.30
C PRO A 130 -5.21 -1.99 8.00
N ILE A 131 -6.15 -1.07 7.71
CA ILE A 131 -6.09 -0.16 6.56
C ILE A 131 -4.88 0.77 6.65
N LEU A 132 -4.64 1.41 7.81
CA LEU A 132 -3.48 2.28 8.00
C LEU A 132 -2.16 1.49 7.89
N GLU A 133 -2.09 0.30 8.47
CA GLU A 133 -0.92 -0.58 8.35
C GLU A 133 -0.66 -0.92 6.88
N ALA A 134 -1.68 -1.34 6.13
CA ALA A 134 -1.55 -1.63 4.70
C ALA A 134 -1.12 -0.41 3.86
N VAL A 135 -1.63 0.78 4.20
CA VAL A 135 -1.23 2.03 3.54
C VAL A 135 0.24 2.35 3.79
N PHE A 136 0.72 2.16 5.02
CA PHE A 136 2.14 2.34 5.34
C PHE A 136 3.01 1.37 4.55
N ASP A 137 2.63 0.10 4.49
CA ASP A 137 3.39 -0.92 3.77
C ASP A 137 3.48 -0.63 2.27
N LEU A 138 2.37 -0.22 1.66
CA LEU A 138 2.25 -0.09 0.21
C LEU A 138 2.63 1.30 -0.32
N TYR A 139 2.41 2.36 0.47
CA TYR A 139 2.46 3.75 0.00
C TYR A 139 3.31 4.67 0.89
N GLN A 140 4.39 4.15 1.47
CA GLN A 140 5.29 4.89 2.38
C GLN A 140 5.61 6.31 1.88
N SER A 141 6.02 6.45 0.61
CA SER A 141 6.42 7.74 0.04
C SER A 141 5.29 8.78 0.00
N GLU A 142 4.03 8.36 -0.12
CA GLU A 142 2.88 9.26 -0.08
C GLU A 142 2.58 9.70 1.34
N VAL A 143 2.65 8.76 2.28
CA VAL A 143 2.48 9.05 3.70
C VAL A 143 3.54 10.05 4.17
N PHE A 144 4.80 9.88 3.77
CA PHE A 144 5.86 10.83 4.08
C PHE A 144 5.61 12.24 3.53
N LYS A 145 5.13 12.34 2.28
CA LYS A 145 4.77 13.65 1.71
C LYS A 145 3.66 14.33 2.51
N MET A 146 2.69 13.56 2.99
CA MET A 146 1.60 14.08 3.83
C MET A 146 2.12 14.57 5.19
N ILE A 147 3.01 13.82 5.82
CA ILE A 147 3.66 14.16 7.09
C ILE A 147 4.43 15.48 6.95
N ASN A 148 5.25 15.62 5.89
CA ASN A 148 6.03 16.84 5.66
C ASN A 148 5.17 18.10 5.45
N VAL A 149 3.95 17.93 4.91
CA VAL A 149 3.01 19.04 4.70
C VAL A 149 2.22 19.39 5.97
N ARG A 150 2.06 18.42 6.91
CA ARG A 150 1.25 18.57 8.12
C ARG A 150 1.87 17.86 9.31
N PRO A 151 2.81 18.50 10.01
CA PRO A 151 3.51 17.92 11.17
C PRO A 151 2.59 17.39 12.27
N GLU A 152 1.41 18.01 12.45
CA GLU A 152 0.40 17.55 13.41
C GLU A 152 -0.08 16.11 13.19
N PHE A 153 0.15 15.55 12.00
CA PHE A 153 -0.16 14.13 11.74
C PHE A 153 0.84 13.17 12.36
N ILE A 154 2.08 13.61 12.58
CA ILE A 154 3.11 12.76 13.22
C ILE A 154 2.64 12.36 14.61
N ASP A 155 2.22 13.32 15.42
CA ASP A 155 1.78 13.07 16.79
C ASP A 155 0.60 12.10 16.82
N ARG A 156 -0.39 12.30 15.96
CA ARG A 156 -1.55 11.40 15.86
C ARG A 156 -1.19 10.01 15.37
N MET A 157 -0.25 9.90 14.45
CA MET A 157 0.23 8.61 13.96
C MET A 157 1.00 7.86 15.05
N ILE A 158 1.81 8.56 15.84
CA ILE A 158 2.50 8.02 16.99
C ILE A 158 1.49 7.52 18.04
N GLU A 159 0.46 8.32 18.33
CA GLU A 159 -0.62 7.95 19.25
C GLU A 159 -1.41 6.73 18.75
N THR A 160 -1.66 6.63 17.43
CA THR A 160 -2.51 5.59 16.85
C THR A 160 -1.77 4.26 16.63
N LEU A 161 -0.55 4.31 16.10
CA LEU A 161 0.23 3.13 15.71
C LEU A 161 1.30 2.74 16.74
N GLY A 162 1.71 3.69 17.60
CA GLY A 162 2.82 3.53 18.51
C GLY A 162 4.18 3.73 17.83
N HIS A 163 5.15 4.22 18.59
CA HIS A 163 6.52 4.50 18.10
C HIS A 163 7.20 3.29 17.46
N GLU A 164 7.08 2.11 18.08
CA GLU A 164 7.77 0.90 17.60
C GLU A 164 7.25 0.43 16.26
N LYS A 165 5.92 0.45 16.04
CA LYS A 165 5.33 0.07 14.75
C LYS A 165 5.69 1.06 13.65
N LEU A 166 5.63 2.36 13.93
CA LEU A 166 6.06 3.39 13.00
C LEU A 166 7.53 3.19 12.57
N LEU A 167 8.44 3.00 13.52
CA LEU A 167 9.86 2.79 13.24
C LEU A 167 10.13 1.48 12.47
N ALA A 168 9.32 0.44 12.68
CA ALA A 168 9.46 -0.82 11.96
C ALA A 168 9.08 -0.70 10.46
N HIS A 169 8.17 0.20 10.12
CA HIS A 169 7.75 0.44 8.73
C HIS A 169 8.63 1.45 7.99
N PHE A 170 9.46 2.22 8.69
CA PHE A 170 10.31 3.23 8.10
C PHE A 170 11.75 2.73 7.92
N ARG A 171 12.23 2.70 6.70
CA ARG A 171 13.66 2.52 6.49
C ARG A 171 14.40 3.76 7.00
N LYS A 172 15.52 3.52 7.66
CA LYS A 172 16.37 4.60 8.21
C LYS A 172 16.75 5.63 7.12
N GLU A 173 16.97 5.15 5.91
CA GLU A 173 17.32 5.95 4.74
C GLU A 173 16.15 6.87 4.29
N ASP A 174 14.91 6.39 4.36
CA ASP A 174 13.72 7.16 3.96
C ASP A 174 13.43 8.28 4.96
N ILE A 175 13.64 8.02 6.26
CA ILE A 175 13.55 9.02 7.32
C ILE A 175 14.61 10.10 7.12
N LEU A 176 15.86 9.70 6.88
CA LEU A 176 16.98 10.63 6.67
C LEU A 176 16.83 11.46 5.39
N ALA A 177 16.24 10.88 4.32
CA ALA A 177 15.98 11.59 3.06
C ALA A 177 14.83 12.58 3.16
N SER A 178 13.88 12.39 4.09
CA SER A 178 12.72 13.27 4.28
C SER A 178 12.97 14.43 5.25
N LEU A 179 14.00 14.33 6.09
CA LEU A 179 14.39 15.39 7.03
C LEU A 179 15.28 16.38 6.30
N SER A 180 14.91 17.66 6.33
CA SER A 180 15.83 18.70 5.86
C SER A 180 17.08 18.72 6.75
N LYS A 181 18.21 19.17 6.19
CA LYS A 181 19.45 19.31 6.98
C LYS A 181 19.24 20.22 8.18
N GLU A 182 18.37 21.22 8.05
CA GLU A 182 17.99 22.17 9.08
C GLU A 182 17.17 21.50 10.20
N ASP A 183 16.23 20.60 9.84
CA ASP A 183 15.39 19.87 10.82
C ASP A 183 16.23 18.87 11.62
N LEU A 184 17.18 18.20 10.98
CA LEU A 184 18.14 17.31 11.64
C LEU A 184 19.01 18.07 12.64
N MET A 185 19.45 19.29 12.30
CA MET A 185 20.30 20.10 13.18
C MET A 185 19.52 20.82 14.29
N ALA A 186 18.23 21.09 14.11
CA ALA A 186 17.39 21.74 15.12
C ALA A 186 16.94 20.81 16.25
N ASN A 187 16.78 19.51 15.96
CA ASN A 187 16.24 18.52 16.90
C ASN A 187 17.30 17.62 17.57
N LEU A 188 18.56 17.65 17.12
CA LEU A 188 19.65 16.97 17.80
C LEU A 188 20.46 17.99 18.61
N SER A 189 20.54 17.82 19.93
CA SER A 189 21.48 18.61 20.72
C SER A 189 22.90 18.34 20.23
N LYS A 190 23.77 19.37 20.18
CA LYS A 190 25.17 19.21 19.77
C LYS A 190 25.85 18.07 20.51
N GLU A 191 25.44 17.81 21.73
CA GLU A 191 25.95 16.75 22.60
C GLU A 191 25.52 15.35 22.18
N GLU A 192 24.29 15.19 21.66
CA GLU A 192 23.79 13.92 21.13
C GLU A 192 24.47 13.54 19.82
N ILE A 193 24.68 14.53 18.94
CA ILE A 193 25.44 14.35 17.68
C ILE A 193 26.85 13.92 17.98
N LEU A 194 27.50 14.59 18.92
CA LEU A 194 28.87 14.25 19.34
C LEU A 194 28.96 12.86 19.98
N ARG A 195 27.99 12.45 20.81
CA ARG A 195 27.94 11.11 21.39
C ARG A 195 27.78 10.01 20.33
N GLN A 196 26.91 10.21 19.37
CA GLN A 196 26.72 9.24 18.28
C GLN A 196 27.96 9.16 17.38
N LEU A 197 28.54 10.29 17.00
CA LEU A 197 29.79 10.31 16.23
C LEU A 197 30.96 9.67 16.99
N LEU A 198 31.03 9.86 18.30
CA LEU A 198 32.05 9.23 19.14
C LEU A 198 31.85 7.72 19.24
N ALA A 199 30.59 7.25 19.27
CA ALA A 199 30.25 5.83 19.30
C ALA A 199 30.52 5.11 17.97
N GLU A 200 30.27 5.79 16.84
CA GLU A 200 30.43 5.20 15.49
C GLU A 200 31.87 5.29 14.94
N LEU A 201 32.56 6.41 15.18
CA LEU A 201 33.88 6.68 14.60
C LEU A 201 35.03 6.40 15.57
N GLY A 202 34.75 6.37 16.85
CA GLY A 202 35.78 6.32 17.89
C GLY A 202 36.54 7.65 18.05
N PRO A 203 37.22 7.84 19.16
CA PRO A 203 37.83 9.14 19.51
C PRO A 203 38.93 9.59 18.55
N GLU A 204 39.71 8.67 17.97
CA GLU A 204 40.80 9.01 17.06
C GLU A 204 40.34 9.51 15.69
N GLN A 205 39.24 8.92 15.14
CA GLN A 205 38.70 9.35 13.86
C GLN A 205 37.94 10.67 13.98
N LEU A 206 37.27 10.89 15.12
CA LEU A 206 36.57 12.13 15.40
C LEU A 206 37.57 13.30 15.51
N HIS A 207 38.74 13.13 16.19
CA HIS A 207 39.79 14.14 16.25
C HIS A 207 40.31 14.52 14.86
N LYS A 208 40.59 13.53 14.01
CA LYS A 208 41.04 13.78 12.64
C LYS A 208 40.01 14.54 11.78
N LEU A 209 38.71 14.34 12.05
CA LEU A 209 37.64 15.02 11.35
C LEU A 209 37.51 16.49 11.81
N ILE A 210 37.63 16.72 13.11
CA ILE A 210 37.62 18.06 13.70
C ILE A 210 38.83 18.88 13.21
N ASP A 211 40.03 18.30 13.18
CA ASP A 211 41.23 18.95 12.67
C ASP A 211 41.11 19.33 11.18
N LYS A 212 40.46 18.49 10.37
CA LYS A 212 40.18 18.79 8.95
C LYS A 212 39.16 19.92 8.77
N LEU A 213 38.16 20.01 9.63
CA LEU A 213 37.12 21.05 9.57
C LEU A 213 37.57 22.39 10.12
N GLY A 214 38.57 22.39 11.02
CA GLY A 214 39.16 23.60 11.59
C GLY A 214 40.23 24.28 10.71
N GLN A 215 40.61 23.65 9.58
CA GLN A 215 41.62 24.20 8.65
C GLN A 215 40.99 24.89 7.40
N ASN A 216 39.68 25.03 7.32
CA ASN A 216 38.93 25.82 6.33
C ASN A 216 38.31 27.04 7.02
#